data_16d2028b4337279d30a2511509289b0b
#
_entry.id   16d2028b4337279d30a2511509289b0b
#
_cell.length_a   1.000
_cell.length_b   1.000
_cell.length_c   1.000
_cell.angle_alpha   90.00
_cell.angle_beta   90.00
_cell.angle_gamma   90.00
#
_symmetry.space_group_name_H-M   'P 1'
#
loop_
_entity.id
_entity.type
_entity.pdbx_description
1 polymer ?
#
loop_
_entity_poly.entity_id
_entity_poly.type
_entity_poly.pdbx_seq_one_letter_code
_entity_poly.pdbx_strand_id
1 'polypeptide(L)'
;MNIKNIFSGILTPSSHNVLHTPHGDFNLAKASDRKRVNKMIIELQRTTDALTRKDIADWHNAWQMAINVDNPNRSRLYDIYRDIEIDLHLSGCVSQRVGFVMAKSFKLVDAKGNINDQALHLFDQAWFKQLLKYALEANLWGHSLIELGDVTTDGDGCPCYTDVKLIPRKHVIPEYGRVIQQLGQDWTSGIDYRSAPFSDWLIEAGRPDDLGLYLKAATQTIPKKNMLAFWDSFGEIFGMPMRIARTTSRDPKVMSQLEKMLKDAGASQYMVAGQDTEIEFVESGKGDAFNVYDKRIDRANSELSKLIIGQTMTIEDGSSLSQSQTHLEVFQNLVDSDCTMLRDIVNNQLLPRMIKHGFPVKGLRFEWDNAVDYTPEQQVAYETMVADRYDVDPTYFADKYSMPVGERRTQPTPPTTLTKPTPPTSPTKPTSSTPPTKPAPPFFD
;
A
#
# COMPACT_ATOMS: atom_id res chain seq x y z
N MET A 1 -2.62 -1.21 -26.25
CA MET A 1 -2.18 -2.13 -27.32
C MET A 1 -3.38 -2.37 -28.23
N ASN A 2 -3.35 -1.87 -29.43
CA ASN A 2 -4.55 -1.80 -30.29
C ASN A 2 -4.84 -3.20 -30.90
N ILE A 3 -5.92 -3.85 -30.46
CA ILE A 3 -6.34 -5.20 -30.90
C ILE A 3 -6.45 -5.27 -32.46
N LYS A 4 -6.73 -4.16 -33.10
CA LYS A 4 -6.72 -4.07 -34.58
C LYS A 4 -5.37 -4.45 -35.20
N ASN A 5 -4.24 -4.20 -34.53
CA ASN A 5 -2.91 -4.52 -35.07
C ASN A 5 -2.53 -6.00 -34.89
N ILE A 6 -3.15 -6.70 -33.93
CA ILE A 6 -2.94 -8.16 -33.76
C ILE A 6 -3.63 -8.91 -34.90
N PHE A 7 -4.78 -8.45 -35.37
CA PHE A 7 -5.55 -9.08 -36.43
C PHE A 7 -5.13 -8.63 -37.84
N SER A 8 -4.50 -7.47 -38.01
CA SER A 8 -4.00 -7.02 -39.33
C SER A 8 -2.86 -7.91 -39.86
N GLY A 9 -2.07 -8.51 -38.96
CA GLY A 9 -1.02 -9.48 -39.34
C GLY A 9 -1.57 -10.87 -39.75
N ILE A 10 -2.81 -11.19 -39.38
CA ILE A 10 -3.47 -12.47 -39.69
C ILE A 10 -4.26 -12.38 -41.00
N LEU A 11 -4.53 -11.16 -41.46
CA LEU A 11 -5.33 -10.90 -42.68
C LEU A 11 -4.50 -10.70 -43.96
N THR A 12 -3.21 -11.04 -43.96
CA THR A 12 -2.47 -11.16 -45.24
C THR A 12 -3.01 -12.33 -46.03
N PRO A 13 -3.29 -12.21 -47.33
CA PRO A 13 -3.88 -13.23 -48.13
C PRO A 13 -2.87 -14.35 -48.42
N SER A 14 -2.69 -15.26 -47.49
CA SER A 14 -2.14 -16.57 -47.75
C SER A 14 -3.30 -17.52 -48.04
N SER A 15 -3.10 -18.51 -48.87
CA SER A 15 -4.07 -19.42 -49.55
C SER A 15 -5.08 -20.16 -48.69
N HIS A 16 -5.26 -19.85 -47.42
CA HIS A 16 -6.25 -20.41 -46.52
C HIS A 16 -7.06 -19.28 -45.85
N ASN A 17 -8.19 -18.95 -46.47
CA ASN A 17 -9.16 -17.96 -45.94
C ASN A 17 -9.96 -18.47 -44.73
N VAL A 18 -9.46 -19.44 -43.98
CA VAL A 18 -10.13 -20.02 -42.81
C VAL A 18 -9.40 -19.64 -41.55
N LEU A 19 -10.12 -18.95 -40.63
CA LEU A 19 -9.65 -18.63 -39.31
C LEU A 19 -10.12 -19.71 -38.31
N HIS A 20 -9.18 -20.46 -37.76
CA HIS A 20 -9.43 -21.46 -36.74
C HIS A 20 -9.49 -20.82 -35.36
N THR A 21 -10.60 -20.93 -34.65
CA THR A 21 -10.77 -20.41 -33.29
C THR A 21 -11.37 -21.48 -32.37
N PRO A 22 -11.21 -21.34 -31.05
CA PRO A 22 -11.88 -22.23 -30.09
C PRO A 22 -13.42 -22.29 -30.22
N HIS A 23 -13.99 -21.28 -30.90
CA HIS A 23 -15.45 -21.18 -31.14
C HIS A 23 -15.85 -21.63 -32.56
N GLY A 24 -14.96 -22.29 -33.31
CA GLY A 24 -15.17 -22.84 -34.63
C GLY A 24 -14.35 -22.17 -35.74
N ASP A 25 -14.46 -22.72 -36.94
CA ASP A 25 -13.75 -22.26 -38.13
C ASP A 25 -14.59 -21.23 -38.89
N PHE A 26 -14.00 -20.08 -39.20
CA PHE A 26 -14.63 -18.99 -39.95
C PHE A 26 -13.95 -18.81 -41.28
N ASN A 27 -14.70 -18.93 -42.37
CA ASN A 27 -14.20 -18.66 -43.71
C ASN A 27 -14.30 -17.17 -44.02
N LEU A 28 -13.16 -16.44 -43.97
CA LEU A 28 -13.08 -15.00 -44.20
C LEU A 28 -13.43 -14.56 -45.64
N ALA A 29 -13.52 -15.51 -46.59
CA ALA A 29 -14.04 -15.22 -47.92
C ALA A 29 -15.57 -15.02 -47.92
N LYS A 30 -16.29 -15.61 -46.96
CA LYS A 30 -17.74 -15.47 -46.83
C LYS A 30 -18.10 -14.18 -46.06
N ALA A 31 -19.01 -13.40 -46.61
CA ALA A 31 -19.46 -12.14 -45.98
C ALA A 31 -20.18 -12.37 -44.65
N SER A 32 -20.89 -13.53 -44.49
CA SER A 32 -21.53 -13.94 -43.26
C SER A 32 -20.54 -14.16 -42.11
N ASP A 33 -19.43 -14.85 -42.41
CA ASP A 33 -18.43 -15.20 -41.41
C ASP A 33 -17.62 -14.00 -41.00
N ARG A 34 -17.29 -13.09 -41.94
CA ARG A 34 -16.70 -11.80 -41.65
C ARG A 34 -17.55 -10.94 -40.70
N LYS A 35 -18.91 -10.94 -40.91
CA LYS A 35 -19.82 -10.24 -39.99
C LYS A 35 -19.81 -10.87 -38.60
N ARG A 36 -19.76 -12.21 -38.51
CA ARG A 36 -19.69 -12.91 -37.22
C ARG A 36 -18.38 -12.61 -36.48
N VAL A 37 -17.23 -12.67 -37.18
CA VAL A 37 -15.92 -12.33 -36.60
C VAL A 37 -15.90 -10.87 -36.13
N ASN A 38 -16.39 -9.92 -36.93
CA ASN A 38 -16.48 -8.51 -36.53
C ASN A 38 -17.39 -8.32 -35.31
N LYS A 39 -18.50 -9.04 -35.22
CA LYS A 39 -19.39 -9.00 -34.04
C LYS A 39 -18.66 -9.51 -32.79
N MET A 40 -17.92 -10.63 -32.92
CA MET A 40 -17.12 -11.16 -31.81
C MET A 40 -16.01 -10.19 -31.37
N ILE A 41 -15.33 -9.52 -32.31
CA ILE A 41 -14.31 -8.52 -31.99
C ILE A 41 -14.93 -7.33 -31.24
N ILE A 42 -16.08 -6.85 -31.68
CA ILE A 42 -16.81 -5.75 -31.00
C ILE A 42 -17.25 -6.18 -29.60
N GLU A 43 -17.71 -7.41 -29.45
CA GLU A 43 -18.16 -7.96 -28.16
C GLU A 43 -16.98 -8.16 -27.21
N LEU A 44 -15.83 -8.66 -27.69
CA LEU A 44 -14.57 -8.72 -26.93
C LEU A 44 -14.08 -7.33 -26.52
N GLN A 45 -14.13 -6.35 -27.44
CA GLN A 45 -13.78 -4.96 -27.09
C GLN A 45 -14.71 -4.40 -26.01
N ARG A 46 -16.02 -4.58 -26.13
CA ARG A 46 -16.99 -4.16 -25.12
C ARG A 46 -16.75 -4.84 -23.77
N THR A 47 -16.45 -6.12 -23.78
CA THR A 47 -16.14 -6.88 -22.56
C THR A 47 -14.84 -6.38 -21.93
N THR A 48 -13.81 -6.12 -22.74
CA THR A 48 -12.52 -5.57 -22.26
C THR A 48 -12.70 -4.14 -21.72
N ASP A 49 -13.45 -3.29 -22.41
CA ASP A 49 -13.77 -1.94 -21.95
C ASP A 49 -14.61 -1.95 -20.66
N ALA A 50 -15.58 -2.88 -20.55
CA ALA A 50 -16.37 -3.06 -19.34
C ALA A 50 -15.54 -3.58 -18.16
N LEU A 51 -14.54 -4.44 -18.40
CA LEU A 51 -13.63 -4.94 -17.37
C LEU A 51 -12.65 -3.86 -16.89
N THR A 52 -12.26 -2.93 -17.78
CA THR A 52 -11.28 -1.88 -17.45
C THR A 52 -11.90 -0.59 -16.93
N ARG A 53 -13.19 -0.36 -17.17
CA ARG A 53 -13.87 0.88 -16.83
C ARG A 53 -14.95 0.65 -15.77
N LYS A 54 -14.53 0.60 -14.51
CA LYS A 54 -15.50 0.61 -13.39
C LYS A 54 -15.80 2.04 -12.99
N ASP A 55 -17.08 2.35 -12.90
CA ASP A 55 -17.60 3.67 -12.50
C ASP A 55 -17.89 3.71 -11.00
N ILE A 56 -18.04 4.93 -10.47
CA ILE A 56 -18.52 5.17 -9.10
C ILE A 56 -19.92 4.55 -8.90
N ALA A 57 -20.74 4.50 -9.95
CA ALA A 57 -22.04 3.84 -9.92
C ALA A 57 -21.91 2.33 -9.64
N ASP A 58 -20.94 1.65 -10.26
CA ASP A 58 -20.68 0.22 -10.02
C ASP A 58 -20.23 -0.02 -8.57
N TRP A 59 -19.36 0.86 -8.05
CA TRP A 59 -18.94 0.83 -6.66
C TRP A 59 -20.12 1.01 -5.71
N HIS A 60 -21.00 1.99 -5.96
CA HIS A 60 -22.18 2.23 -5.15
C HIS A 60 -23.14 1.02 -5.16
N ASN A 61 -23.38 0.44 -6.33
CA ASN A 61 -24.22 -0.75 -6.46
C ASN A 61 -23.61 -1.96 -5.74
N ALA A 62 -22.28 -2.17 -5.87
CA ALA A 62 -21.58 -3.24 -5.17
C ALA A 62 -21.62 -3.06 -3.65
N TRP A 63 -21.48 -1.82 -3.16
CA TRP A 63 -21.64 -1.48 -1.75
C TRP A 63 -23.05 -1.78 -1.25
N GLN A 64 -24.09 -1.33 -1.96
CA GLN A 64 -25.49 -1.63 -1.61
C GLN A 64 -25.78 -3.13 -1.55
N MET A 65 -25.21 -3.92 -2.45
CA MET A 65 -25.32 -5.38 -2.40
C MET A 65 -24.60 -5.99 -1.19
N ALA A 66 -23.44 -5.43 -0.82
CA ALA A 66 -22.66 -5.91 0.31
C ALA A 66 -23.33 -5.65 1.67
N ILE A 67 -24.07 -4.54 1.82
CA ILE A 67 -24.76 -4.17 3.07
C ILE A 67 -26.21 -4.67 3.13
N ASN A 68 -26.67 -5.44 2.15
CA ASN A 68 -28.02 -5.99 2.17
C ASN A 68 -28.20 -6.92 3.38
N VAL A 69 -29.20 -6.62 4.22
CA VAL A 69 -29.41 -7.35 5.49
C VAL A 69 -29.87 -8.79 5.23
N ASP A 70 -30.75 -8.99 4.25
CA ASP A 70 -31.34 -10.31 4.01
C ASP A 70 -30.38 -11.25 3.25
N ASN A 71 -29.62 -10.68 2.30
CA ASN A 71 -28.69 -11.45 1.46
C ASN A 71 -27.43 -10.64 1.14
N PRO A 72 -26.50 -10.52 2.10
CA PRO A 72 -25.25 -9.79 1.91
C PRO A 72 -24.38 -10.45 0.85
N ASN A 73 -23.96 -9.69 -0.15
CA ASN A 73 -23.10 -10.19 -1.23
C ASN A 73 -21.95 -9.23 -1.51
N ARG A 74 -20.76 -9.59 -1.08
CA ARG A 74 -19.52 -8.81 -1.23
C ARG A 74 -18.75 -9.13 -2.52
N SER A 75 -19.21 -10.07 -3.35
CA SER A 75 -18.42 -10.56 -4.48
C SER A 75 -18.03 -9.48 -5.47
N ARG A 76 -18.98 -8.60 -5.86
CA ARG A 76 -18.70 -7.47 -6.76
C ARG A 76 -17.80 -6.43 -6.11
N LEU A 77 -17.96 -6.21 -4.82
CA LEU A 77 -17.12 -5.27 -4.07
C LEU A 77 -15.67 -5.73 -4.03
N TYR A 78 -15.43 -7.03 -3.84
CA TYR A 78 -14.09 -7.61 -3.89
C TYR A 78 -13.45 -7.57 -5.29
N ASP A 79 -14.24 -7.57 -6.37
CA ASP A 79 -13.72 -7.32 -7.71
C ASP A 79 -13.23 -5.88 -7.88
N ILE A 80 -13.94 -4.92 -7.28
CA ILE A 80 -13.52 -3.52 -7.26
C ILE A 80 -12.24 -3.35 -6.43
N TYR A 81 -12.15 -4.02 -5.28
CA TYR A 81 -10.94 -3.96 -4.44
C TYR A 81 -9.70 -4.48 -5.17
N ARG A 82 -9.81 -5.55 -5.94
CA ARG A 82 -8.71 -6.03 -6.78
C ARG A 82 -8.29 -5.02 -7.84
N ASP A 83 -9.25 -4.32 -8.43
CA ASP A 83 -8.95 -3.31 -9.45
C ASP A 83 -8.26 -2.09 -8.87
N ILE A 84 -8.65 -1.66 -7.67
CA ILE A 84 -8.02 -0.51 -7.01
C ILE A 84 -6.65 -0.84 -6.40
N GLU A 85 -6.42 -2.10 -6.01
CA GLU A 85 -5.14 -2.57 -5.47
C GLU A 85 -3.98 -2.42 -6.46
N ILE A 86 -4.29 -2.36 -7.77
CA ILE A 86 -3.31 -2.13 -8.84
C ILE A 86 -2.77 -0.68 -8.83
N ASP A 87 -3.46 0.26 -8.17
CA ASP A 87 -2.97 1.64 -8.09
C ASP A 87 -1.64 1.70 -7.36
N LEU A 88 -0.61 2.26 -8.03
CA LEU A 88 0.77 2.25 -7.54
C LEU A 88 0.92 2.99 -6.20
N HIS A 89 0.24 4.13 -6.04
CA HIS A 89 0.33 4.92 -4.82
C HIS A 89 -0.36 4.21 -3.65
N LEU A 90 -1.57 3.69 -3.87
CA LEU A 90 -2.29 2.90 -2.86
C LEU A 90 -1.48 1.68 -2.44
N SER A 91 -0.96 0.93 -3.42
CA SER A 91 -0.15 -0.26 -3.19
C SER A 91 1.13 0.06 -2.42
N GLY A 92 1.79 1.19 -2.72
CA GLY A 92 2.95 1.68 -1.97
C GLY A 92 2.63 1.99 -0.50
N CYS A 93 1.54 2.72 -0.25
CA CYS A 93 1.07 3.02 1.11
C CYS A 93 0.74 1.75 1.92
N VAL A 94 0.05 0.79 1.30
CA VAL A 94 -0.29 -0.49 1.92
C VAL A 94 0.97 -1.29 2.23
N SER A 95 1.89 -1.40 1.27
CA SER A 95 3.15 -2.14 1.45
C SER A 95 4.00 -1.55 2.57
N GLN A 96 4.04 -0.23 2.67
CA GLN A 96 4.75 0.46 3.76
C GLN A 96 4.13 0.10 5.12
N ARG A 97 2.79 0.22 5.28
CA ARG A 97 2.09 -0.10 6.53
C ARG A 97 2.28 -1.55 6.94
N VAL A 98 2.09 -2.48 6.02
CA VAL A 98 2.29 -3.92 6.24
C VAL A 98 3.74 -4.21 6.61
N GLY A 99 4.71 -3.62 5.89
CA GLY A 99 6.13 -3.80 6.12
C GLY A 99 6.55 -3.39 7.53
N PHE A 100 6.06 -2.24 8.02
CA PHE A 100 6.37 -1.79 9.38
C PHE A 100 5.81 -2.72 10.47
N VAL A 101 4.59 -3.25 10.29
CA VAL A 101 4.03 -4.24 11.23
C VAL A 101 4.83 -5.55 11.20
N MET A 102 5.16 -6.04 10.00
CA MET A 102 5.86 -7.32 9.82
C MET A 102 7.35 -7.27 10.23
N ALA A 103 7.93 -6.07 10.32
CA ALA A 103 9.30 -5.87 10.79
C ALA A 103 9.41 -5.87 12.32
N LYS A 104 8.29 -5.72 13.06
CA LYS A 104 8.31 -5.73 14.53
C LYS A 104 8.65 -7.12 15.08
N SER A 105 9.58 -7.15 16.03
CA SER A 105 9.91 -8.34 16.80
C SER A 105 8.80 -8.69 17.78
N PHE A 106 8.67 -9.96 18.11
CA PHE A 106 7.70 -10.46 19.07
C PHE A 106 8.33 -11.46 20.04
N LYS A 107 7.65 -11.69 21.16
CA LYS A 107 8.09 -12.63 22.19
C LYS A 107 6.89 -13.43 22.72
N LEU A 108 7.19 -14.58 23.25
CA LEU A 108 6.24 -15.41 23.98
C LEU A 108 6.60 -15.38 25.46
N VAL A 109 5.65 -14.98 26.28
CA VAL A 109 5.85 -14.82 27.73
C VAL A 109 4.95 -15.75 28.50
N ASP A 110 5.47 -16.24 29.64
CA ASP A 110 4.66 -16.98 30.61
C ASP A 110 3.82 -16.04 31.49
N ALA A 111 3.02 -16.61 32.38
CA ALA A 111 2.19 -15.85 33.32
C ALA A 111 3.00 -14.95 34.29
N LYS A 112 4.31 -15.16 34.42
CA LYS A 112 5.21 -14.37 35.24
C LYS A 112 5.97 -13.31 34.44
N GLY A 113 5.77 -13.26 33.13
CA GLY A 113 6.46 -12.34 32.22
C GLY A 113 7.83 -12.81 31.74
N ASN A 114 8.24 -14.06 32.02
CA ASN A 114 9.49 -14.60 31.51
C ASN A 114 9.35 -15.00 30.05
N ILE A 115 10.36 -14.70 29.26
CA ILE A 115 10.41 -15.05 27.83
C ILE A 115 10.67 -16.57 27.68
N ASN A 116 9.95 -17.20 26.77
CA ASN A 116 10.14 -18.61 26.43
C ASN A 116 10.72 -18.73 25.03
N ASP A 117 12.04 -18.82 24.93
CA ASP A 117 12.76 -18.89 23.67
C ASP A 117 12.49 -20.20 22.91
N GLN A 118 12.24 -21.31 23.61
CA GLN A 118 11.93 -22.60 22.98
C GLN A 118 10.59 -22.54 22.22
N ALA A 119 9.60 -21.84 22.77
CA ALA A 119 8.32 -21.66 22.12
C ALA A 119 8.40 -20.64 20.95
N LEU A 120 9.33 -19.70 21.01
CA LEU A 120 9.53 -18.71 19.93
C LEU A 120 9.86 -19.39 18.59
N HIS A 121 10.61 -20.49 18.62
CA HIS A 121 10.94 -21.29 17.44
C HIS A 121 9.71 -21.80 16.67
N LEU A 122 8.60 -22.07 17.37
CA LEU A 122 7.35 -22.51 16.74
C LEU A 122 6.69 -21.43 15.88
N PHE A 123 7.00 -20.17 16.13
CA PHE A 123 6.42 -19.01 15.45
C PHE A 123 7.37 -18.34 14.44
N ASP A 124 8.68 -18.58 14.53
CA ASP A 124 9.63 -18.07 13.53
C ASP A 124 9.63 -18.95 12.27
N GLN A 125 8.45 -19.15 11.70
CA GLN A 125 8.21 -19.98 10.54
C GLN A 125 7.36 -19.25 9.50
N ALA A 126 7.44 -19.71 8.26
CA ALA A 126 6.75 -19.08 7.13
C ALA A 126 5.21 -19.08 7.30
N TRP A 127 4.65 -20.14 7.86
CA TRP A 127 3.21 -20.25 8.08
C TRP A 127 2.67 -19.15 9.00
N PHE A 128 3.42 -18.80 10.06
CA PHE A 128 3.00 -17.76 11.00
C PHE A 128 3.06 -16.36 10.36
N LYS A 129 4.15 -16.07 9.63
CA LYS A 129 4.26 -14.80 8.87
C LYS A 129 3.12 -14.66 7.87
N GLN A 130 2.74 -15.76 7.22
CA GLN A 130 1.62 -15.77 6.27
C GLN A 130 0.27 -15.55 6.97
N LEU A 131 0.07 -16.15 8.16
CA LEU A 131 -1.12 -15.93 8.99
C LEU A 131 -1.27 -14.46 9.39
N LEU A 132 -0.18 -13.86 9.91
CA LEU A 132 -0.18 -12.44 10.31
C LEU A 132 -0.53 -11.53 9.11
N LYS A 133 0.03 -11.83 7.93
CA LYS A 133 -0.26 -11.07 6.71
C LYS A 133 -1.74 -11.16 6.34
N TYR A 134 -2.32 -12.36 6.29
CA TYR A 134 -3.74 -12.54 5.99
C TYR A 134 -4.66 -11.90 7.03
N ALA A 135 -4.27 -11.96 8.31
CA ALA A 135 -5.02 -11.30 9.38
C ALA A 135 -4.96 -9.77 9.24
N LEU A 136 -3.80 -9.21 8.89
CA LEU A 136 -3.63 -7.77 8.67
C LEU A 136 -4.42 -7.27 7.45
N GLU A 137 -4.51 -8.08 6.39
CA GLU A 137 -5.33 -7.77 5.22
C GLU A 137 -6.81 -7.55 5.57
N ALA A 138 -7.31 -8.05 6.70
CA ALA A 138 -8.68 -7.81 7.14
C ALA A 138 -8.98 -6.31 7.32
N ASN A 139 -8.00 -5.49 7.72
CA ASN A 139 -8.18 -4.04 7.82
C ASN A 139 -8.44 -3.38 6.45
N LEU A 140 -7.90 -3.96 5.39
CA LEU A 140 -8.03 -3.45 4.02
C LEU A 140 -9.29 -3.95 3.34
N TRP A 141 -9.56 -5.27 3.48
CA TRP A 141 -10.64 -5.98 2.82
C TRP A 141 -11.93 -6.09 3.67
N GLY A 142 -11.85 -5.73 4.96
CA GLY A 142 -12.92 -5.82 5.96
C GLY A 142 -12.96 -7.15 6.70
N HIS A 143 -12.59 -8.26 6.05
CA HIS A 143 -12.64 -9.59 6.65
C HIS A 143 -11.65 -10.54 6.01
N SER A 144 -11.07 -11.43 6.82
CA SER A 144 -10.24 -12.55 6.37
C SER A 144 -10.60 -13.81 7.16
N LEU A 145 -10.94 -14.89 6.47
CA LEU A 145 -11.12 -16.21 7.05
C LEU A 145 -9.92 -17.07 6.65
N ILE A 146 -9.14 -17.51 7.63
CA ILE A 146 -7.83 -18.13 7.45
C ILE A 146 -7.93 -19.58 7.90
N GLU A 147 -7.57 -20.51 7.03
CA GLU A 147 -7.52 -21.94 7.31
C GLU A 147 -6.11 -22.34 7.76
N LEU A 148 -6.01 -23.00 8.89
CA LEU A 148 -4.79 -23.64 9.36
C LEU A 148 -4.65 -24.99 8.63
N GLY A 149 -3.46 -25.25 8.08
CA GLY A 149 -3.15 -26.53 7.46
C GLY A 149 -2.98 -27.67 8.46
N ASP A 150 -2.71 -28.86 7.92
CA ASP A 150 -2.45 -30.02 8.74
C ASP A 150 -1.23 -29.81 9.65
N VAL A 151 -1.27 -30.45 10.83
CA VAL A 151 -0.13 -30.43 11.75
C VAL A 151 0.88 -31.47 11.31
N THR A 152 2.11 -31.07 11.16
CA THR A 152 3.27 -31.90 10.85
C THR A 152 4.41 -31.59 11.83
N THR A 153 5.52 -32.31 11.72
CA THR A 153 6.76 -32.01 12.46
C THR A 153 7.79 -31.46 11.50
N ASP A 154 8.50 -30.42 11.92
CA ASP A 154 9.62 -29.87 11.19
C ASP A 154 10.88 -30.77 11.32
N GLY A 155 12.01 -30.33 10.73
CA GLY A 155 13.29 -31.06 10.76
C GLY A 155 13.84 -31.27 12.17
N ASP A 156 13.46 -30.46 13.14
CA ASP A 156 13.88 -30.52 14.55
C ASP A 156 12.88 -31.30 15.42
N GLY A 157 11.84 -31.88 14.81
CA GLY A 157 10.82 -32.66 15.52
C GLY A 157 9.74 -31.80 16.23
N CYS A 158 9.73 -30.49 15.98
CA CYS A 158 8.76 -29.58 16.56
C CYS A 158 7.45 -29.56 15.71
N PRO A 159 6.27 -29.45 16.35
CA PRO A 159 5.02 -29.36 15.62
C PRO A 159 4.91 -28.04 14.85
N CYS A 160 4.49 -28.11 13.60
CA CYS A 160 4.24 -26.95 12.75
C CYS A 160 3.02 -27.19 11.86
N TYR A 161 2.40 -26.11 11.36
CA TYR A 161 1.39 -26.21 10.32
C TYR A 161 2.06 -26.31 8.95
N THR A 162 1.55 -27.21 8.09
CA THR A 162 2.10 -27.40 6.73
C THR A 162 2.01 -26.15 5.89
N ASP A 163 0.86 -25.47 5.96
CA ASP A 163 0.58 -24.20 5.29
C ASP A 163 -0.55 -23.45 6.02
N VAL A 164 -0.80 -22.24 5.57
CA VAL A 164 -1.93 -21.42 6.02
C VAL A 164 -2.56 -20.81 4.77
N LYS A 165 -3.86 -21.00 4.60
CA LYS A 165 -4.58 -20.55 3.41
C LYS A 165 -5.65 -19.53 3.74
N LEU A 166 -5.80 -18.55 2.88
CA LEU A 166 -6.93 -17.65 2.93
C LEU A 166 -8.11 -18.28 2.20
N ILE A 167 -9.22 -18.47 2.88
CA ILE A 167 -10.48 -18.86 2.23
C ILE A 167 -10.88 -17.74 1.26
N PRO A 168 -11.19 -18.07 0.00
CA PRO A 168 -11.52 -17.03 -0.98
C PRO A 168 -12.65 -16.14 -0.48
N ARG A 169 -12.36 -14.85 -0.29
CA ARG A 169 -13.28 -13.88 0.34
C ARG A 169 -14.67 -13.85 -0.26
N LYS A 170 -14.79 -14.10 -1.57
CA LYS A 170 -16.08 -14.15 -2.27
C LYS A 170 -17.01 -15.25 -1.79
N HIS A 171 -16.46 -16.29 -1.18
CA HIS A 171 -17.21 -17.43 -0.66
C HIS A 171 -17.59 -17.28 0.82
N VAL A 172 -17.06 -16.24 1.49
CA VAL A 172 -17.32 -16.01 2.91
C VAL A 172 -18.39 -14.94 3.09
N ILE A 173 -19.36 -15.25 3.93
CA ILE A 173 -20.44 -14.34 4.37
C ILE A 173 -20.27 -14.12 5.87
N PRO A 174 -19.43 -13.12 6.25
CA PRO A 174 -19.03 -12.92 7.65
C PRO A 174 -20.20 -12.54 8.56
N GLU A 175 -21.21 -11.85 8.02
CA GLU A 175 -22.40 -11.42 8.74
C GLU A 175 -23.10 -12.61 9.43
N TYR A 176 -23.16 -13.74 8.75
CA TYR A 176 -23.81 -14.96 9.24
C TYR A 176 -22.83 -16.08 9.62
N GLY A 177 -21.50 -15.84 9.52
CA GLY A 177 -20.52 -16.87 9.83
C GLY A 177 -20.57 -18.06 8.88
N ARG A 178 -20.85 -17.83 7.59
CA ARG A 178 -21.08 -18.91 6.60
C ARG A 178 -20.04 -18.87 5.47
N VAL A 179 -19.69 -20.07 5.01
CA VAL A 179 -18.92 -20.26 3.76
C VAL A 179 -19.83 -20.95 2.76
N ILE A 180 -20.01 -20.33 1.58
CA ILE A 180 -20.79 -20.87 0.47
C ILE A 180 -19.85 -21.57 -0.53
N GLN A 181 -20.26 -22.71 -1.06
CA GLN A 181 -19.46 -23.48 -2.01
C GLN A 181 -19.51 -22.87 -3.43
N GLN A 182 -20.65 -22.31 -3.80
CA GLN A 182 -20.85 -21.71 -5.13
C GLN A 182 -21.25 -20.24 -4.97
N LEU A 183 -20.68 -19.38 -5.81
CA LEU A 183 -21.03 -17.96 -5.83
C LEU A 183 -22.51 -17.79 -6.22
N GLY A 184 -23.24 -16.98 -5.44
CA GLY A 184 -24.67 -16.76 -5.62
C GLY A 184 -25.58 -17.79 -4.92
N GLN A 185 -25.02 -18.77 -4.24
CA GLN A 185 -25.76 -19.70 -3.38
C GLN A 185 -26.31 -18.93 -2.17
N ASP A 186 -27.52 -19.34 -1.70
CA ASP A 186 -28.11 -18.79 -0.48
C ASP A 186 -27.22 -19.12 0.72
N TRP A 187 -26.99 -18.13 1.59
CA TRP A 187 -26.15 -18.28 2.79
C TRP A 187 -26.69 -19.34 3.77
N THR A 188 -28.01 -19.57 3.79
CA THR A 188 -28.64 -20.57 4.67
C THR A 188 -28.16 -21.99 4.39
N SER A 189 -27.76 -22.29 3.16
CA SER A 189 -27.17 -23.57 2.75
C SER A 189 -25.64 -23.63 2.91
N GLY A 190 -25.02 -22.54 3.39
CA GLY A 190 -23.58 -22.48 3.61
C GLY A 190 -23.13 -23.23 4.86
N ILE A 191 -21.83 -23.56 4.89
CA ILE A 191 -21.18 -24.23 6.02
C ILE A 191 -20.95 -23.19 7.13
N ASP A 192 -21.40 -23.50 8.36
CA ASP A 192 -21.12 -22.69 9.53
C ASP A 192 -19.67 -22.87 10.00
N TYR A 193 -18.83 -21.90 9.74
CA TYR A 193 -17.41 -21.97 10.09
C TYR A 193 -17.13 -21.63 11.57
N ARG A 194 -18.10 -21.06 12.29
CA ARG A 194 -17.98 -20.77 13.73
C ARG A 194 -18.31 -21.96 14.59
N SER A 195 -18.88 -23.03 14.02
CA SER A 195 -19.23 -24.27 14.70
C SER A 195 -18.12 -25.33 14.53
N ALA A 196 -18.02 -26.24 15.53
CA ALA A 196 -17.14 -27.41 15.41
C ALA A 196 -17.59 -28.34 14.30
N PRO A 197 -16.68 -29.01 13.57
CA PRO A 197 -15.23 -29.02 13.75
C PRO A 197 -14.49 -27.86 13.08
N PHE A 198 -15.15 -27.06 12.24
CA PHE A 198 -14.51 -26.02 11.42
C PHE A 198 -13.88 -24.92 12.28
N SER A 199 -14.53 -24.53 13.38
CA SER A 199 -14.00 -23.52 14.30
C SER A 199 -12.63 -23.84 14.88
N ASP A 200 -12.22 -25.10 14.88
CA ASP A 200 -10.91 -25.50 15.41
C ASP A 200 -9.78 -25.27 14.40
N TRP A 201 -10.10 -25.17 13.12
CA TRP A 201 -9.13 -25.02 12.04
C TRP A 201 -9.17 -23.65 11.36
N LEU A 202 -10.19 -22.84 11.65
CA LEU A 202 -10.39 -21.55 10.99
C LEU A 202 -10.18 -20.40 11.96
N ILE A 203 -9.44 -19.38 11.54
CA ILE A 203 -9.21 -18.13 12.26
C ILE A 203 -9.94 -17.02 11.51
N GLU A 204 -10.75 -16.27 12.24
CA GLU A 204 -11.51 -15.14 11.71
C GLU A 204 -10.82 -13.84 12.12
N ALA A 205 -10.43 -13.00 11.13
CA ALA A 205 -9.89 -11.67 11.33
C ALA A 205 -10.80 -10.62 10.71
N GLY A 206 -10.92 -9.47 11.37
CA GLY A 206 -11.84 -8.40 10.99
C GLY A 206 -13.20 -8.53 11.68
N ARG A 207 -14.11 -7.63 11.32
CA ARG A 207 -15.48 -7.58 11.86
C ARG A 207 -16.49 -7.95 10.79
N PRO A 208 -17.59 -8.62 11.15
CA PRO A 208 -18.63 -9.00 10.20
C PRO A 208 -19.27 -7.81 9.48
N ASP A 209 -19.36 -6.67 10.14
CA ASP A 209 -19.97 -5.42 9.64
C ASP A 209 -18.99 -4.49 8.94
N ASP A 210 -17.68 -4.81 8.96
CA ASP A 210 -16.66 -3.99 8.33
C ASP A 210 -16.45 -4.38 6.86
N LEU A 211 -16.32 -3.38 6.00
CA LEU A 211 -16.02 -3.55 4.59
C LEU A 211 -14.59 -3.11 4.23
N GLY A 212 -13.80 -2.72 5.24
CA GLY A 212 -12.39 -2.39 5.12
C GLY A 212 -12.09 -1.01 4.51
N LEU A 213 -10.80 -0.69 4.50
CA LEU A 213 -10.32 0.59 3.99
C LEU A 213 -10.45 0.73 2.46
N TYR A 214 -10.44 -0.40 1.73
CA TYR A 214 -10.58 -0.39 0.28
C TYR A 214 -11.93 0.13 -0.19
N LEU A 215 -13.00 0.00 0.61
CA LEU A 215 -14.28 0.64 0.33
C LEU A 215 -14.12 2.16 0.15
N LYS A 216 -13.37 2.78 1.06
CA LYS A 216 -13.14 4.23 1.06
C LYS A 216 -12.10 4.61 0.00
N ALA A 217 -11.04 3.83 -0.16
CA ALA A 217 -9.99 4.05 -1.16
C ALA A 217 -10.56 4.07 -2.58
N ALA A 218 -11.55 3.22 -2.88
CA ALA A 218 -12.19 3.14 -4.19
C ALA A 218 -12.74 4.49 -4.68
N THR A 219 -13.24 5.33 -3.77
CA THR A 219 -13.80 6.65 -4.09
C THR A 219 -12.76 7.62 -4.66
N GLN A 220 -11.48 7.42 -4.37
CA GLN A 220 -10.38 8.24 -4.91
C GLN A 220 -9.66 7.53 -6.07
N THR A 221 -9.48 6.22 -5.98
CA THR A 221 -8.72 5.45 -6.97
C THR A 221 -9.45 5.31 -8.30
N ILE A 222 -10.78 5.09 -8.29
CA ILE A 222 -11.58 4.99 -9.52
C ILE A 222 -11.54 6.30 -10.32
N PRO A 223 -11.86 7.49 -9.75
CA PRO A 223 -11.74 8.74 -10.48
C PRO A 223 -10.31 9.07 -10.91
N LYS A 224 -9.29 8.73 -10.09
CA LYS A 224 -7.88 8.90 -10.44
C LYS A 224 -7.52 8.13 -11.71
N LYS A 225 -7.92 6.87 -11.80
CA LYS A 225 -7.70 6.01 -12.99
C LYS A 225 -8.36 6.62 -14.25
N ASN A 226 -9.57 7.14 -14.11
CA ASN A 226 -10.27 7.81 -15.21
C ASN A 226 -9.55 9.11 -15.61
N MET A 227 -9.04 9.89 -14.64
CA MET A 227 -8.29 11.12 -14.93
C MET A 227 -6.99 10.84 -15.67
N LEU A 228 -6.25 9.78 -15.30
CA LEU A 228 -5.05 9.36 -16.04
C LEU A 228 -5.38 9.01 -17.49
N ALA A 229 -6.45 8.25 -17.73
CA ALA A 229 -6.88 7.91 -19.09
C ALA A 229 -7.31 9.14 -19.91
N PHE A 230 -7.98 10.11 -19.28
CA PHE A 230 -8.30 11.37 -19.94
C PHE A 230 -7.06 12.22 -20.19
N TRP A 231 -6.09 12.23 -19.31
CA TRP A 231 -4.83 12.94 -19.48
C TRP A 231 -4.03 12.37 -20.64
N ASP A 232 -3.93 11.04 -20.73
CA ASP A 232 -3.28 10.36 -21.86
C ASP A 232 -3.97 10.73 -23.20
N SER A 233 -5.31 10.66 -23.23
CA SER A 233 -6.08 11.05 -24.41
C SER A 233 -5.90 12.54 -24.77
N PHE A 234 -5.84 13.40 -23.76
CA PHE A 234 -5.58 14.83 -23.95
C PHE A 234 -4.17 15.03 -24.52
N GLY A 235 -3.16 14.31 -24.01
CA GLY A 235 -1.81 14.34 -24.53
C GLY A 235 -1.70 13.88 -26.00
N GLU A 236 -2.45 12.83 -26.37
CA GLU A 236 -2.52 12.37 -27.76
C GLU A 236 -3.16 13.38 -28.71
N ILE A 237 -4.24 14.05 -28.28
CA ILE A 237 -5.00 14.99 -29.12
C ILE A 237 -4.32 16.37 -29.17
N PHE A 238 -3.88 16.87 -28.04
CA PHE A 238 -3.40 18.27 -27.89
C PHE A 238 -1.87 18.38 -27.74
N GLY A 239 -1.18 17.28 -27.46
CA GLY A 239 0.29 17.22 -27.41
C GLY A 239 0.94 17.33 -28.79
N MET A 240 0.18 17.05 -29.86
CA MET A 240 0.58 17.35 -31.21
C MET A 240 -0.20 18.55 -31.73
N PRO A 241 0.46 19.65 -32.12
CA PRO A 241 -0.21 20.82 -32.65
C PRO A 241 -1.05 20.45 -33.88
N MET A 242 -2.31 20.91 -33.92
CA MET A 242 -3.19 20.70 -35.07
C MET A 242 -2.58 21.45 -36.27
N ARG A 243 -2.30 20.71 -37.34
CA ARG A 243 -1.73 21.23 -38.56
C ARG A 243 -2.85 21.47 -39.54
N ILE A 244 -3.03 22.70 -39.96
CA ILE A 244 -4.05 23.11 -40.94
C ILE A 244 -3.34 23.65 -42.17
N ALA A 245 -3.50 23.00 -43.33
CA ALA A 245 -3.09 23.57 -44.61
C ALA A 245 -4.30 24.24 -45.27
N ARG A 246 -4.18 25.51 -45.60
CA ARG A 246 -5.16 26.27 -46.38
C ARG A 246 -4.61 26.48 -47.79
N THR A 247 -5.39 26.16 -48.81
CA THR A 247 -5.01 26.37 -50.21
C THR A 247 -6.17 26.88 -51.00
N THR A 248 -5.88 27.74 -51.98
CA THR A 248 -6.88 28.26 -52.93
C THR A 248 -7.11 27.28 -54.07
N SER A 249 -6.20 26.29 -54.25
CA SER A 249 -6.31 25.28 -55.31
C SER A 249 -7.46 24.31 -55.02
N ARG A 250 -8.30 24.06 -56.02
CA ARG A 250 -9.34 23.03 -56.03
C ARG A 250 -8.94 21.73 -56.70
N ASP A 251 -7.66 21.61 -57.13
CA ASP A 251 -7.16 20.43 -57.81
C ASP A 251 -7.05 19.26 -56.79
N PRO A 252 -7.73 18.13 -57.05
CA PRO A 252 -7.68 16.94 -56.16
C PRO A 252 -6.25 16.42 -55.97
N LYS A 253 -5.35 16.58 -56.92
CA LYS A 253 -3.95 16.17 -56.80
C LYS A 253 -3.19 17.00 -55.78
N VAL A 254 -3.41 18.33 -55.79
CA VAL A 254 -2.80 19.25 -54.82
C VAL A 254 -3.32 18.97 -53.40
N MET A 255 -4.62 18.75 -53.25
CA MET A 255 -5.22 18.38 -51.95
C MET A 255 -4.66 17.07 -51.40
N SER A 256 -4.53 16.04 -52.27
CA SER A 256 -3.94 14.75 -51.85
C SER A 256 -2.46 14.85 -51.51
N GLN A 257 -1.71 15.71 -52.20
CA GLN A 257 -0.30 15.96 -51.87
C GLN A 257 -0.15 16.68 -50.53
N LEU A 258 -1.00 17.69 -50.25
CA LEU A 258 -1.03 18.39 -48.96
C LEU A 258 -1.42 17.48 -47.83
N GLU A 259 -2.44 16.62 -47.99
CA GLU A 259 -2.83 15.61 -47.02
C GLU A 259 -1.67 14.66 -46.71
N LYS A 260 -0.99 14.14 -47.77
CA LYS A 260 0.15 13.27 -47.57
C LYS A 260 1.29 14.00 -46.86
N MET A 261 1.56 15.25 -47.21
CA MET A 261 2.60 16.07 -46.62
C MET A 261 2.33 16.37 -45.15
N LEU A 262 1.08 16.67 -44.76
CA LEU A 262 0.66 16.85 -43.36
C LEU A 262 0.76 15.55 -42.57
N LYS A 263 0.46 14.42 -43.21
CA LYS A 263 0.52 13.08 -42.58
C LYS A 263 1.95 12.61 -42.37
N ASP A 264 2.83 12.84 -43.38
CA ASP A 264 4.22 12.40 -43.37
C ASP A 264 5.15 13.38 -42.63
N ALA A 265 4.67 14.57 -42.29
CA ALA A 265 5.42 15.62 -41.58
C ALA A 265 5.88 15.23 -40.17
N GLY A 266 5.52 14.07 -39.62
CA GLY A 266 6.06 13.42 -38.41
C GLY A 266 6.59 14.38 -37.34
N ALA A 267 7.77 14.10 -36.82
CA ALA A 267 8.51 14.96 -35.87
C ALA A 267 9.37 16.06 -36.58
N SER A 268 9.38 16.11 -37.93
CA SER A 268 10.15 17.10 -38.67
C SER A 268 9.51 18.48 -38.61
N GLN A 269 10.27 19.47 -38.13
CA GLN A 269 9.79 20.82 -37.87
C GLN A 269 9.83 21.77 -39.10
N TYR A 270 10.20 21.31 -40.25
CA TYR A 270 10.26 22.18 -41.45
C TYR A 270 9.48 21.58 -42.62
N MET A 271 8.82 22.44 -43.35
CA MET A 271 8.07 22.11 -44.54
C MET A 271 8.20 23.23 -45.60
N VAL A 272 8.37 22.85 -46.83
CA VAL A 272 8.41 23.78 -47.97
C VAL A 272 7.02 23.79 -48.59
N ALA A 273 6.33 24.93 -48.53
CA ALA A 273 5.03 25.14 -49.16
C ALA A 273 5.11 26.17 -50.29
N GLY A 274 4.23 26.04 -51.29
CA GLY A 274 4.12 27.03 -52.37
C GLY A 274 3.51 28.33 -51.90
N GLN A 275 3.65 29.40 -52.68
CA GLN A 275 3.17 30.75 -52.35
C GLN A 275 1.66 30.81 -52.08
N ASP A 276 0.88 29.85 -52.57
CA ASP A 276 -0.59 29.78 -52.41
C ASP A 276 -1.03 28.86 -51.27
N THR A 277 -0.10 28.41 -50.43
CA THR A 277 -0.40 27.47 -49.33
C THR A 277 0.03 28.06 -48.01
N GLU A 278 -0.91 28.31 -47.13
CA GLU A 278 -0.69 28.73 -45.76
C GLU A 278 -0.83 27.52 -44.83
N ILE A 279 0.14 27.29 -43.95
CA ILE A 279 0.13 26.23 -42.96
C ILE A 279 0.15 26.90 -41.59
N GLU A 280 -0.92 26.69 -40.84
CA GLU A 280 -1.10 27.23 -39.51
C GLU A 280 -0.94 26.09 -38.49
N PHE A 281 -0.11 26.32 -37.50
CA PHE A 281 -0.03 25.48 -36.30
C PHE A 281 -0.92 26.12 -35.23
N VAL A 282 -2.05 25.52 -34.99
CA VAL A 282 -2.93 25.98 -33.91
C VAL A 282 -2.39 25.43 -32.62
N GLU A 283 -1.66 26.24 -31.87
CA GLU A 283 -1.30 25.94 -30.50
C GLU A 283 -2.54 25.98 -29.62
N SER A 284 -2.84 24.90 -28.92
CA SER A 284 -3.90 24.90 -27.94
C SER A 284 -3.42 25.69 -26.70
N GLY A 285 -3.74 26.99 -26.64
CA GLY A 285 -3.38 27.89 -25.54
C GLY A 285 -4.00 27.55 -24.17
N LYS A 286 -4.21 26.27 -23.87
CA LYS A 286 -4.84 25.78 -22.63
C LYS A 286 -3.82 25.12 -21.69
N GLY A 287 -2.76 25.84 -21.35
CA GLY A 287 -1.82 25.39 -20.31
C GLY A 287 -2.51 25.08 -18.95
N ASP A 288 -3.65 25.72 -18.66
CA ASP A 288 -4.40 25.47 -17.43
C ASP A 288 -5.12 24.11 -17.40
N ALA A 289 -5.51 23.56 -18.54
CA ALA A 289 -6.18 22.26 -18.58
C ALA A 289 -5.28 21.12 -18.11
N PHE A 290 -3.99 21.18 -18.40
CA PHE A 290 -2.97 20.22 -17.94
C PHE A 290 -2.90 20.18 -16.41
N ASN A 291 -2.84 21.36 -15.78
CA ASN A 291 -2.76 21.49 -14.33
C ASN A 291 -3.99 20.93 -13.58
N VAL A 292 -5.16 20.86 -14.22
CA VAL A 292 -6.38 20.32 -13.60
C VAL A 292 -6.25 18.80 -13.36
N TYR A 293 -5.72 18.07 -14.34
CA TYR A 293 -5.53 16.62 -14.22
C TYR A 293 -4.48 16.30 -13.15
N ASP A 294 -3.33 16.98 -13.20
CA ASP A 294 -2.22 16.82 -12.29
C ASP A 294 -2.66 17.06 -10.83
N LYS A 295 -3.20 18.24 -10.54
CA LYS A 295 -3.71 18.58 -9.20
C LYS A 295 -4.80 17.63 -8.68
N ARG A 296 -5.63 17.06 -9.57
CA ARG A 296 -6.65 16.08 -9.14
C ARG A 296 -6.04 14.75 -8.78
N ILE A 297 -4.99 14.32 -9.50
CA ILE A 297 -4.25 13.10 -9.21
C ILE A 297 -3.49 13.26 -7.88
N ASP A 298 -2.79 14.38 -7.68
CA ASP A 298 -2.08 14.68 -6.44
C ASP A 298 -3.03 14.71 -5.24
N ARG A 299 -4.20 15.32 -5.40
CA ARG A 299 -5.22 15.31 -4.35
C ARG A 299 -5.68 13.90 -4.03
N ALA A 300 -5.88 13.04 -5.03
CA ALA A 300 -6.25 11.64 -4.80
C ALA A 300 -5.15 10.88 -4.06
N ASN A 301 -3.88 11.05 -4.45
CA ASN A 301 -2.73 10.46 -3.76
C ASN A 301 -2.65 10.91 -2.31
N SER A 302 -2.80 12.22 -2.05
CA SER A 302 -2.81 12.78 -0.70
C SER A 302 -3.93 12.19 0.18
N GLU A 303 -5.14 12.03 -0.35
CA GLU A 303 -6.26 11.42 0.40
C GLU A 303 -6.03 9.92 0.64
N LEU A 304 -5.45 9.20 -0.32
CA LEU A 304 -5.07 7.79 -0.16
C LEU A 304 -3.98 7.61 0.91
N SER A 305 -2.96 8.46 0.93
CA SER A 305 -1.92 8.46 1.96
C SER A 305 -2.53 8.69 3.36
N LYS A 306 -3.38 9.69 3.52
CA LYS A 306 -4.07 9.96 4.79
C LYS A 306 -4.93 8.79 5.25
N LEU A 307 -5.60 8.11 4.32
CA LEU A 307 -6.46 6.96 4.64
C LEU A 307 -5.64 5.75 5.12
N ILE A 308 -4.53 5.44 4.47
CA ILE A 308 -3.77 4.19 4.71
C ILE A 308 -2.68 4.37 5.77
N ILE A 309 -1.91 5.45 5.69
CA ILE A 309 -0.76 5.71 6.58
C ILE A 309 -0.97 6.88 7.56
N GLY A 310 -2.15 7.51 7.53
CA GLY A 310 -2.51 8.62 8.42
C GLY A 310 -1.85 9.95 8.09
N GLN A 311 -1.01 10.03 7.06
CA GLN A 311 -0.20 11.22 6.72
C GLN A 311 0.14 11.28 5.22
N THR A 312 0.70 12.42 4.76
CA THR A 312 1.11 12.61 3.37
C THR A 312 2.62 12.68 3.17
N MET A 313 3.39 13.01 4.21
CA MET A 313 4.75 13.54 4.07
C MET A 313 5.90 12.51 4.10
N THR A 314 5.62 11.21 4.23
CA THR A 314 6.65 10.17 4.08
C THR A 314 7.00 9.87 2.63
N ILE A 315 6.20 10.36 1.68
CA ILE A 315 6.29 10.05 0.24
C ILE A 315 6.55 11.31 -0.58
N GLU A 316 6.30 12.52 -0.03
CA GLU A 316 6.45 13.80 -0.75
C GLU A 316 7.51 14.68 -0.09
N ASP A 317 8.35 15.32 -0.91
CA ASP A 317 9.46 16.18 -0.50
C ASP A 317 9.03 17.45 0.26
N GLY A 318 9.76 17.83 1.32
CA GLY A 318 9.82 19.22 1.78
C GLY A 318 9.31 19.55 3.18
N SER A 319 9.37 18.63 4.17
CA SER A 319 9.00 18.96 5.55
C SER A 319 10.18 19.35 6.44
N SER A 320 9.93 20.26 7.40
CA SER A 320 10.88 20.54 8.49
C SER A 320 11.02 19.31 9.41
N LEU A 321 12.17 19.13 10.03
CA LEU A 321 12.51 18.00 10.90
C LEU A 321 11.44 17.74 11.98
N SER A 322 10.86 18.78 12.57
CA SER A 322 9.82 18.69 13.61
C SER A 322 8.47 18.19 13.08
N GLN A 323 8.10 18.56 11.86
CA GLN A 323 6.88 18.06 11.22
C GLN A 323 7.02 16.58 10.86
N SER A 324 8.18 16.18 10.38
CA SER A 324 8.49 14.78 10.06
C SER A 324 8.38 13.86 11.28
N GLN A 325 8.82 14.31 12.47
CA GLN A 325 8.69 13.56 13.71
C GLN A 325 7.22 13.35 14.13
N THR A 326 6.40 14.41 14.07
CA THR A 326 4.96 14.30 14.42
C THR A 326 4.23 13.36 13.47
N HIS A 327 4.57 13.39 12.18
CA HIS A 327 3.98 12.50 11.20
C HIS A 327 4.38 11.05 11.43
N LEU A 328 5.62 10.79 11.84
CA LEU A 328 6.10 9.47 12.19
C LEU A 328 5.36 8.91 13.42
N GLU A 329 5.12 9.73 14.45
CA GLU A 329 4.35 9.32 15.63
C GLU A 329 2.92 8.92 15.29
N VAL A 330 2.22 9.67 14.42
CA VAL A 330 0.87 9.31 13.96
C VAL A 330 0.87 7.98 13.25
N PHE A 331 1.86 7.75 12.38
CA PHE A 331 1.99 6.49 11.67
C PHE A 331 2.32 5.32 12.62
N GLN A 332 3.21 5.53 13.60
CA GLN A 332 3.53 4.53 14.61
C GLN A 332 2.30 4.12 15.43
N ASN A 333 1.47 5.07 15.85
CA ASN A 333 0.22 4.78 16.55
C ASN A 333 -0.73 3.90 15.72
N LEU A 334 -0.75 4.11 14.40
CA LEU A 334 -1.54 3.28 13.49
C LEU A 334 -0.98 1.84 13.40
N VAL A 335 0.33 1.71 13.30
CA VAL A 335 1.03 0.42 13.30
C VAL A 335 0.81 -0.31 14.63
N ASP A 336 0.85 0.40 15.77
CA ASP A 336 0.61 -0.18 17.10
C ASP A 336 -0.83 -0.65 17.28
N SER A 337 -1.79 0.03 16.67
CA SER A 337 -3.18 -0.43 16.59
C SER A 337 -3.31 -1.75 15.82
N ASP A 338 -2.64 -1.86 14.67
CA ASP A 338 -2.59 -3.11 13.89
C ASP A 338 -1.91 -4.24 14.68
N CYS A 339 -0.81 -3.94 15.35
CA CYS A 339 -0.11 -4.88 16.22
C CYS A 339 -0.99 -5.38 17.38
N THR A 340 -1.80 -4.49 17.96
CA THR A 340 -2.76 -4.86 19.02
C THR A 340 -3.81 -5.82 18.50
N MET A 341 -4.39 -5.54 17.32
CA MET A 341 -5.36 -6.43 16.66
C MET A 341 -4.75 -7.82 16.40
N LEU A 342 -3.55 -7.88 15.83
CA LEU A 342 -2.86 -9.15 15.57
C LEU A 342 -2.54 -9.91 16.84
N ARG A 343 -2.06 -9.24 17.90
CA ARG A 343 -1.84 -9.85 19.23
C ARG A 343 -3.09 -10.48 19.76
N ASP A 344 -4.22 -9.81 19.65
CA ASP A 344 -5.49 -10.30 20.16
C ASP A 344 -5.99 -11.51 19.35
N ILE A 345 -5.81 -11.53 18.04
CA ILE A 345 -6.10 -12.70 17.19
C ILE A 345 -5.22 -13.88 17.58
N VAL A 346 -3.92 -13.68 17.76
CA VAL A 346 -2.99 -14.74 18.14
C VAL A 346 -3.36 -15.30 19.52
N ASN A 347 -3.56 -14.45 20.52
CA ASN A 347 -3.85 -14.89 21.90
C ASN A 347 -5.23 -15.52 22.06
N ASN A 348 -6.25 -14.96 21.39
CA ASN A 348 -7.63 -15.39 21.62
C ASN A 348 -8.09 -16.49 20.66
N GLN A 349 -7.45 -16.61 19.47
CA GLN A 349 -7.87 -17.58 18.48
C GLN A 349 -6.79 -18.61 18.15
N LEU A 350 -5.55 -18.18 17.83
CA LEU A 350 -4.49 -19.08 17.38
C LEU A 350 -3.98 -19.98 18.54
N LEU A 351 -3.54 -19.39 19.66
CA LEU A 351 -2.99 -20.16 20.79
C LEU A 351 -3.96 -21.22 21.33
N PRO A 352 -5.26 -20.96 21.54
CA PRO A 352 -6.21 -21.98 21.95
C PRO A 352 -6.32 -23.16 20.96
N ARG A 353 -6.25 -22.87 19.65
CA ARG A 353 -6.27 -23.92 18.60
C ARG A 353 -4.98 -24.74 18.61
N MET A 354 -3.84 -24.05 18.70
CA MET A 354 -2.52 -24.71 18.80
C MET A 354 -2.47 -25.68 20.01
N ILE A 355 -3.03 -25.30 21.17
CA ILE A 355 -3.10 -26.18 22.33
C ILE A 355 -3.96 -27.42 22.01
N LYS A 356 -5.12 -27.27 21.33
CA LYS A 356 -5.95 -28.40 20.90
C LYS A 356 -5.22 -29.32 19.92
N HIS A 357 -4.40 -28.74 19.07
CA HIS A 357 -3.62 -29.46 18.05
C HIS A 357 -2.30 -30.05 18.62
N GLY A 358 -2.04 -29.93 19.94
CA GLY A 358 -0.91 -30.57 20.61
C GLY A 358 0.38 -29.73 20.64
N PHE A 359 0.35 -28.47 20.30
CA PHE A 359 1.52 -27.59 20.43
C PHE A 359 1.83 -27.27 21.90
N PRO A 360 3.12 -27.20 22.28
CA PRO A 360 3.53 -26.94 23.66
C PRO A 360 3.49 -25.44 24.03
N VAL A 361 2.36 -24.78 23.80
CA VAL A 361 2.17 -23.34 24.03
C VAL A 361 1.21 -23.01 25.18
N LYS A 362 0.88 -24.01 26.01
CA LYS A 362 -0.05 -23.84 27.12
C LYS A 362 0.50 -22.88 28.19
N GLY A 363 -0.29 -21.84 28.51
CA GLY A 363 0.07 -20.85 29.51
C GLY A 363 0.97 -19.74 29.00
N LEU A 364 1.29 -19.73 27.70
CA LEU A 364 2.05 -18.66 27.06
C LEU A 364 1.12 -17.61 26.45
N ARG A 365 1.64 -16.39 26.34
CA ARG A 365 1.01 -15.25 25.67
C ARG A 365 1.96 -14.68 24.64
N PHE A 366 1.41 -14.30 23.52
CA PHE A 366 2.10 -13.56 22.47
C PHE A 366 2.08 -12.06 22.82
N GLU A 367 3.24 -11.44 22.76
CA GLU A 367 3.42 -10.00 22.93
C GLU A 367 4.40 -9.47 21.88
N TRP A 368 4.14 -8.28 21.38
CA TRP A 368 5.12 -7.57 20.57
C TRP A 368 6.25 -7.09 21.47
N ASP A 369 7.46 -7.11 20.95
CA ASP A 369 8.59 -6.52 21.65
C ASP A 369 8.49 -5.00 21.53
N ASN A 370 8.15 -4.35 22.65
CA ASN A 370 8.09 -2.89 22.74
C ASN A 370 9.45 -2.29 23.08
N ALA A 371 10.55 -2.93 22.67
CA ALA A 371 11.86 -2.30 22.73
C ALA A 371 11.74 -0.96 21.99
N VAL A 372 12.00 0.12 22.70
CA VAL A 372 11.93 1.46 22.13
C VAL A 372 13.04 1.56 21.07
N ASP A 373 12.64 1.69 19.80
CA ASP A 373 13.58 1.96 18.72
C ASP A 373 14.12 3.39 18.90
N TYR A 374 15.16 3.49 19.71
CA TYR A 374 15.89 4.76 19.83
C TYR A 374 16.61 5.07 18.53
N THR A 375 16.56 6.32 18.09
CA THR A 375 17.53 6.76 17.07
C THR A 375 18.94 6.49 17.57
N PRO A 376 19.93 6.26 16.71
CA PRO A 376 21.30 5.99 17.13
C PRO A 376 21.84 7.04 18.15
N GLU A 377 21.44 8.30 18.00
CA GLU A 377 21.81 9.39 18.91
C GLU A 377 21.11 9.28 20.27
N GLN A 378 19.80 8.98 20.28
CA GLN A 378 19.03 8.75 21.50
C GLN A 378 19.52 7.50 22.23
N GLN A 379 19.89 6.46 21.49
CA GLN A 379 20.41 5.22 22.03
C GLN A 379 21.75 5.43 22.72
N VAL A 380 22.69 6.15 22.10
CA VAL A 380 23.98 6.51 22.71
C VAL A 380 23.75 7.36 23.95
N ALA A 381 22.85 8.35 23.92
CA ALA A 381 22.54 9.18 25.07
C ALA A 381 21.94 8.37 26.23
N TYR A 382 21.02 7.44 25.94
CA TYR A 382 20.40 6.57 26.93
C TYR A 382 21.41 5.58 27.53
N GLU A 383 22.21 4.91 26.72
CA GLU A 383 23.24 3.99 27.16
C GLU A 383 24.33 4.67 27.99
N THR A 384 24.73 5.87 27.60
CA THR A 384 25.64 6.71 28.39
C THR A 384 25.04 7.04 29.76
N MET A 385 23.78 7.45 29.80
CA MET A 385 23.08 7.77 31.04
C MET A 385 22.93 6.53 31.96
N VAL A 386 22.67 5.37 31.38
CA VAL A 386 22.56 4.11 32.14
C VAL A 386 23.93 3.66 32.66
N ALA A 387 24.97 3.69 31.80
CA ALA A 387 26.33 3.32 32.17
C ALA A 387 26.96 4.26 33.22
N ASP A 388 26.52 5.53 33.27
CA ASP A 388 26.98 6.49 34.30
C ASP A 388 26.31 6.26 35.66
N ARG A 389 25.10 5.70 35.70
CA ARG A 389 24.29 5.54 36.93
C ARG A 389 24.25 4.10 37.46
N TYR A 390 24.42 3.13 36.61
CA TYR A 390 24.31 1.71 36.94
C TYR A 390 25.52 0.93 36.40
N ASP A 391 25.89 -0.12 37.12
CA ASP A 391 26.88 -1.08 36.60
C ASP A 391 26.20 -1.96 35.55
N VAL A 392 26.64 -1.83 34.30
CA VAL A 392 26.14 -2.62 33.14
C VAL A 392 27.14 -3.71 32.85
N ASP A 393 26.63 -4.95 32.64
CA ASP A 393 27.44 -6.07 32.25
C ASP A 393 28.18 -5.79 30.93
N PRO A 394 29.51 -5.92 30.86
CA PRO A 394 30.27 -5.69 29.63
C PRO A 394 29.81 -6.55 28.45
N THR A 395 29.26 -7.74 28.72
CA THR A 395 28.71 -8.64 27.69
C THR A 395 27.59 -8.01 26.90
N TYR A 396 26.75 -7.15 27.51
CA TYR A 396 25.70 -6.41 26.82
C TYR A 396 26.21 -5.59 25.62
N PHE A 397 27.30 -4.84 25.83
CA PHE A 397 27.89 -4.02 24.76
C PHE A 397 28.67 -4.86 23.76
N ALA A 398 29.31 -5.96 24.20
CA ALA A 398 30.01 -6.89 23.34
C ALA A 398 29.02 -7.55 22.35
N ASP A 399 27.89 -8.05 22.83
CA ASP A 399 26.88 -8.72 22.01
C ASP A 399 26.18 -7.74 21.08
N LYS A 400 25.82 -6.55 21.60
CA LYS A 400 25.07 -5.56 20.84
C LYS A 400 25.87 -4.93 19.69
N TYR A 401 27.13 -4.60 19.94
CA TYR A 401 28.00 -3.90 18.98
C TYR A 401 29.01 -4.82 18.29
N SER A 402 29.02 -6.11 18.62
CA SER A 402 30.00 -7.09 18.12
C SER A 402 31.44 -6.60 18.33
N MET A 403 31.70 -5.90 19.43
CA MET A 403 33.00 -5.37 19.81
C MET A 403 33.50 -6.02 21.08
N PRO A 404 34.80 -6.42 21.17
CA PRO A 404 35.35 -6.93 22.42
C PRO A 404 35.42 -5.79 23.45
N VAL A 405 34.58 -5.85 24.48
CA VAL A 405 34.57 -4.92 25.60
C VAL A 405 35.25 -5.53 26.79
N GLY A 406 36.29 -4.85 27.31
CA GLY A 406 37.03 -5.29 28.51
C GLY A 406 36.41 -4.72 29.80
N GLU A 407 37.05 -5.01 30.94
CA GLU A 407 36.64 -4.49 32.25
C GLU A 407 36.63 -2.95 32.30
N ARG A 408 35.69 -2.40 33.08
CA ARG A 408 35.50 -0.94 33.25
C ARG A 408 36.79 -0.29 33.74
N ARG A 409 37.30 0.74 33.05
CA ARG A 409 38.41 1.53 33.51
C ARG A 409 37.99 2.27 34.79
N THR A 410 38.57 1.94 35.93
CA THR A 410 38.50 2.70 37.16
C THR A 410 39.06 4.10 36.88
N GLN A 411 38.24 5.12 36.88
CA GLN A 411 38.77 6.51 36.83
C GLN A 411 39.63 6.73 38.07
N PRO A 412 40.83 7.25 37.93
CA PRO A 412 41.65 7.62 39.10
C PRO A 412 40.90 8.76 39.83
N THR A 413 40.55 8.50 41.07
CA THR A 413 40.00 9.52 41.97
C THR A 413 40.97 10.72 42.01
N PRO A 414 40.56 11.94 41.75
CA PRO A 414 41.46 13.10 41.88
C PRO A 414 41.91 13.19 43.35
N PRO A 415 43.21 13.44 43.64
CA PRO A 415 43.71 13.50 44.98
C PRO A 415 43.04 14.63 45.76
N THR A 416 42.39 14.28 46.86
CA THR A 416 41.81 15.24 47.80
C THR A 416 42.93 15.96 48.57
N THR A 417 43.42 17.03 48.04
CA THR A 417 44.32 17.94 48.81
C THR A 417 43.41 18.89 49.57
N LEU A 418 43.17 18.57 50.81
CA LEU A 418 42.67 19.50 51.83
C LEU A 418 43.79 20.49 52.15
N THR A 419 43.83 21.62 51.49
CA THR A 419 44.54 22.82 51.98
C THR A 419 43.52 23.85 52.40
N LYS A 420 43.51 24.11 53.71
CA LYS A 420 42.76 25.10 54.42
C LYS A 420 43.21 26.50 53.96
N PRO A 421 42.39 27.42 53.49
CA PRO A 421 42.82 28.75 53.21
C PRO A 421 42.76 29.65 54.48
N THR A 422 43.85 30.31 54.74
CA THR A 422 43.99 31.40 55.67
C THR A 422 43.24 32.64 55.16
N PRO A 423 42.61 33.47 56.04
CA PRO A 423 41.82 34.61 55.60
C PRO A 423 42.72 35.80 55.25
N PRO A 424 42.49 36.51 54.16
CA PRO A 424 43.16 37.83 53.91
C PRO A 424 42.35 38.96 54.48
N THR A 425 43.11 39.86 55.07
CA THR A 425 42.78 41.21 55.52
C THR A 425 42.21 42.09 54.42
N SER A 426 41.19 42.89 54.79
CA SER A 426 40.63 43.97 53.97
C SER A 426 41.61 45.08 53.67
N PRO A 427 41.47 45.75 52.54
CA PRO A 427 41.20 47.18 52.59
C PRO A 427 40.27 47.79 51.55
N THR A 428 39.48 48.72 52.02
CA THR A 428 39.08 50.04 51.44
C THR A 428 38.43 50.13 50.06
N LYS A 429 37.22 50.65 50.11
CA LYS A 429 36.40 51.28 49.04
C LYS A 429 37.08 52.45 48.38
N PRO A 430 36.81 52.80 47.12
CA PRO A 430 35.92 53.92 46.83
C PRO A 430 34.93 53.80 45.66
N THR A 431 33.80 54.42 45.90
CA THR A 431 32.92 55.31 45.09
C THR A 431 32.64 55.08 43.61
N SER A 432 31.37 54.87 43.38
CA SER A 432 30.41 55.41 42.38
C SER A 432 30.80 55.54 40.92
N SER A 433 29.97 54.89 40.07
CA SER A 433 29.33 55.53 38.90
C SER A 433 28.17 54.65 38.34
N THR A 434 27.07 55.32 38.11
CA THR A 434 25.78 54.93 37.61
C THR A 434 25.88 54.40 36.19
N PRO A 435 25.16 53.37 35.81
CA PRO A 435 25.01 52.94 34.38
C PRO A 435 23.82 53.64 33.73
N PRO A 436 23.88 53.93 32.42
CA PRO A 436 22.76 54.51 31.70
C PRO A 436 21.79 53.45 31.24
N THR A 437 20.52 53.82 31.34
CA THR A 437 19.30 53.14 30.89
C THR A 437 19.28 52.96 29.37
N LYS A 438 18.96 51.75 28.90
CA LYS A 438 18.59 51.49 27.49
C LYS A 438 17.08 51.58 27.34
N PRO A 439 16.57 52.16 26.26
CA PRO A 439 15.12 52.22 26.02
C PRO A 439 14.60 50.92 25.36
N ALA A 440 13.34 50.60 25.66
CA ALA A 440 12.58 49.51 25.10
C ALA A 440 12.16 49.78 23.63
N PRO A 441 12.00 48.75 22.81
CA PRO A 441 11.46 48.91 21.46
C PRO A 441 9.93 48.98 21.47
N PRO A 442 9.33 49.69 20.49
CA PRO A 442 7.87 49.84 20.41
C PRO A 442 7.18 48.61 19.87
N PHE A 443 5.97 48.41 20.35
CA PHE A 443 4.95 47.49 19.83
C PHE A 443 4.24 48.18 18.66
N PHE A 444 3.80 47.36 17.69
CA PHE A 444 2.94 47.62 16.50
C PHE A 444 3.62 48.33 15.29
N ASP A 445 3.70 47.60 14.15
CA ASP A 445 2.72 47.49 13.04
C ASP A 445 2.92 46.19 12.30
#